data_936b4437c0d330b4b3f834d98b1b2f9b
#
_entry.id   936b4437c0d330b4b3f834d98b1b2f9b
#
_cell.length_a   1.000
_cell.length_b   1.000
_cell.length_c   1.000
_cell.angle_alpha   90.00
_cell.angle_beta   90.00
_cell.angle_gamma   90.00
#
_symmetry.space_group_name_H-M   'P 1'
#
loop_
_entity.id
_entity.type
_entity.pdbx_description
1 polymer ?
#
loop_
_entity_poly.entity_id
_entity_poly.type
_entity_poly.pdbx_seq_one_letter_code
_entity_poly.pdbx_strand_id
1 'polypeptide(L)'
;MFRSDSSLFSRFFGSVPLTTVAASVLLSVSMLAVPTADAATKAETTKSKKSAKISKSEKKPATPSKTVAGRAAPRKVVVLKNGRHQVVAQRQAAPVRAAFTPAKPSLGEALGLRNTEDSLALRSSVALVMDQNSNEVLFQKNSAAVLPIASITKLMTALVVMDSHLPMDEVLTIGEEDRDNEKHSSSRLRFGTQLSRQELLLLALMSSENRAASVLGRSYPGGLPAFVQAMNRKARELGMNDSHFVDSSGLSSGNVSSAVDLVRMVNAAYRNPTIREFTTQTEHEVNVLGRTQHYVSTNRLVRGGNWEIGLQKTGFISEAGQCLVMQARVNGRNVVMVFLDSVGKLSRFADATRVKDWLEHSPSGPAPHPFPASPNLTQAPANSPQAVLAAQQARGI
;
A
#
# COMPACT_ATOMS: atom_id res chain seq x y z
N MET A 1 22.96 55.72 -45.47
CA MET A 1 23.82 55.45 -46.64
C MET A 1 24.02 53.93 -46.68
N PHE A 2 23.69 53.35 -47.87
CA PHE A 2 23.76 51.92 -48.27
C PHE A 2 22.77 50.98 -47.55
N ARG A 3 21.56 50.60 -48.13
CA ARG A 3 21.15 49.82 -49.33
C ARG A 3 21.54 48.34 -49.17
N SER A 4 20.48 47.51 -48.87
CA SER A 4 19.87 46.49 -49.73
C SER A 4 20.81 45.52 -50.44
N ASP A 5 20.58 44.22 -50.25
CA ASP A 5 20.19 43.40 -51.37
C ASP A 5 19.54 42.09 -50.93
N SER A 6 18.42 41.81 -51.58
CA SER A 6 17.63 40.60 -51.61
C SER A 6 18.18 39.69 -52.71
N SER A 7 18.05 38.37 -52.56
CA SER A 7 17.42 37.49 -53.55
C SER A 7 18.07 36.10 -53.66
N LEU A 8 17.13 35.15 -53.86
CA LEU A 8 17.27 33.90 -54.62
C LEU A 8 17.91 32.66 -53.97
N PHE A 9 17.07 31.69 -53.57
CA PHE A 9 16.94 30.48 -54.39
C PHE A 9 15.67 29.70 -54.03
N SER A 10 14.80 29.62 -55.05
CA SER A 10 13.62 28.81 -55.19
C SER A 10 13.97 27.41 -55.70
N ARG A 11 13.05 26.47 -55.38
CA ARG A 11 12.82 25.19 -56.08
C ARG A 11 13.60 23.96 -55.60
N PHE A 12 12.83 23.03 -54.97
CA PHE A 12 12.64 21.67 -55.53
C PHE A 12 11.36 21.07 -54.89
N PHE A 13 10.30 21.10 -55.69
CA PHE A 13 9.13 20.25 -55.51
C PHE A 13 9.43 18.88 -56.12
N GLY A 14 9.32 17.82 -55.36
CA GLY A 14 9.27 16.45 -55.84
C GLY A 14 7.98 15.79 -55.32
N SER A 15 6.96 15.74 -56.20
CA SER A 15 5.73 15.00 -56.05
C SER A 15 5.97 13.51 -56.21
N VAL A 16 5.50 12.68 -55.29
CA VAL A 16 5.40 11.23 -55.42
C VAL A 16 3.91 10.81 -55.36
N PRO A 17 3.43 9.95 -56.30
CA PRO A 17 2.02 9.69 -56.46
C PRO A 17 1.47 8.64 -55.48
N LEU A 18 0.21 8.88 -55.07
CA LEU A 18 -0.67 7.97 -54.36
C LEU A 18 -0.98 6.74 -55.22
N THR A 19 -0.58 5.55 -54.81
CA THR A 19 -1.13 4.29 -55.36
C THR A 19 -2.04 3.65 -54.33
N THR A 20 -3.32 3.68 -54.69
CA THR A 20 -4.43 2.98 -54.02
C THR A 20 -4.29 1.50 -54.24
N VAL A 21 -4.14 0.68 -53.19
CA VAL A 21 -4.32 -0.76 -53.21
C VAL A 21 -5.57 -1.09 -52.41
N ALA A 22 -6.62 -1.40 -53.14
CA ALA A 22 -7.84 -2.02 -52.60
C ALA A 22 -7.60 -3.51 -52.45
N ALA A 23 -7.62 -4.04 -51.24
CA ALA A 23 -7.66 -5.47 -50.94
C ALA A 23 -9.04 -5.84 -50.40
N SER A 24 -9.80 -6.52 -51.23
CA SER A 24 -11.08 -7.14 -50.89
C SER A 24 -10.82 -8.36 -49.99
N VAL A 25 -11.41 -8.36 -48.80
CA VAL A 25 -11.48 -9.55 -47.92
C VAL A 25 -12.87 -10.14 -48.00
N LEU A 26 -12.93 -11.31 -48.60
CA LEU A 26 -14.11 -12.19 -48.64
C LEU A 26 -14.43 -12.74 -47.26
N LEU A 27 -15.63 -12.47 -46.78
CA LEU A 27 -16.25 -13.13 -45.64
C LEU A 27 -16.69 -14.55 -46.03
N SER A 28 -16.08 -15.57 -45.44
CA SER A 28 -16.63 -16.93 -45.44
C SER A 28 -17.27 -17.21 -44.09
N VAL A 29 -18.60 -17.21 -44.06
CA VAL A 29 -19.43 -17.67 -42.94
C VAL A 29 -19.50 -19.20 -43.04
N SER A 30 -18.93 -19.89 -42.05
CA SER A 30 -19.17 -21.33 -41.85
C SER A 30 -20.10 -21.50 -40.66
N MET A 31 -21.37 -21.80 -40.96
CA MET A 31 -22.34 -22.39 -40.03
C MET A 31 -21.92 -23.80 -39.69
N LEU A 32 -21.75 -24.12 -38.41
CA LEU A 32 -21.74 -25.48 -37.90
C LEU A 32 -22.88 -25.63 -36.90
N ALA A 33 -23.76 -26.58 -37.23
CA ALA A 33 -24.99 -26.92 -36.55
C ALA A 33 -24.73 -27.60 -35.19
N VAL A 34 -25.58 -27.28 -34.22
CA VAL A 34 -25.73 -27.97 -32.94
C VAL A 34 -26.67 -29.17 -33.12
N PRO A 35 -26.36 -30.34 -32.61
CA PRO A 35 -27.38 -31.39 -32.42
C PRO A 35 -27.96 -31.31 -31.03
N THR A 36 -29.27 -31.14 -30.95
CA THR A 36 -30.13 -31.43 -29.81
C THR A 36 -30.27 -32.93 -29.61
N ALA A 37 -30.11 -33.44 -28.41
CA ALA A 37 -30.57 -34.75 -28.01
C ALA A 37 -31.33 -34.66 -26.70
N ASP A 38 -32.64 -34.78 -26.78
CA ASP A 38 -33.57 -35.16 -25.73
C ASP A 38 -33.33 -36.61 -25.33
N ALA A 39 -33.34 -36.91 -24.04
CA ALA A 39 -33.85 -38.18 -23.52
C ALA A 39 -34.13 -38.07 -22.03
N ALA A 40 -35.42 -38.08 -21.73
CA ALA A 40 -35.96 -38.33 -20.39
C ALA A 40 -35.78 -39.82 -20.03
N THR A 41 -35.57 -40.15 -18.76
CA THR A 41 -36.39 -41.15 -18.02
C THR A 41 -35.99 -41.26 -16.55
N LYS A 42 -37.06 -41.09 -15.75
CA LYS A 42 -37.54 -41.82 -14.57
C LYS A 42 -36.72 -41.95 -13.29
N ALA A 43 -37.40 -41.47 -12.34
CA ALA A 43 -37.46 -41.65 -10.90
C ALA A 43 -37.18 -43.06 -10.32
N GLU A 44 -36.53 -43.08 -9.15
CA GLU A 44 -36.95 -43.98 -8.09
C GLU A 44 -36.68 -43.37 -6.71
N THR A 45 -37.71 -43.39 -5.91
CA THR A 45 -37.88 -42.94 -4.52
C THR A 45 -37.31 -43.96 -3.55
N THR A 46 -36.58 -43.52 -2.53
CA THR A 46 -36.61 -44.19 -1.26
C THR A 46 -36.55 -43.15 -0.10
N LYS A 47 -37.65 -43.18 0.64
CA LYS A 47 -37.88 -42.43 1.91
C LYS A 47 -37.03 -43.04 3.03
N SER A 48 -36.34 -42.23 3.81
CA SER A 48 -36.08 -42.56 5.20
C SER A 48 -36.28 -41.29 6.05
N LYS A 49 -37.36 -41.35 6.83
CA LYS A 49 -37.66 -40.39 7.92
C LYS A 49 -36.76 -40.70 9.10
N LYS A 50 -36.07 -39.69 9.64
CA LYS A 50 -35.77 -39.61 11.05
C LYS A 50 -35.94 -38.17 11.54
N SER A 51 -36.98 -37.95 12.27
CA SER A 51 -37.29 -36.75 13.05
C SER A 51 -36.26 -36.58 14.16
N ALA A 52 -35.66 -35.40 14.25
CA ALA A 52 -34.93 -34.97 15.44
C ALA A 52 -35.63 -33.72 16.00
N LYS A 53 -36.06 -33.86 17.24
CA LYS A 53 -36.67 -32.83 18.08
C LYS A 53 -35.82 -31.58 18.22
N ILE A 54 -36.41 -30.45 17.94
CA ILE A 54 -35.84 -29.13 18.28
C ILE A 54 -36.20 -28.87 19.75
N SER A 55 -35.21 -28.88 20.63
CA SER A 55 -35.32 -28.32 21.97
C SER A 55 -34.83 -26.85 21.92
N LYS A 56 -35.74 -25.93 22.21
CA LYS A 56 -35.43 -24.52 22.51
C LYS A 56 -34.65 -24.48 23.83
N SER A 57 -33.42 -24.03 23.76
CA SER A 57 -32.62 -23.62 24.91
C SER A 57 -32.46 -22.11 24.87
N GLU A 58 -33.09 -21.41 25.77
CA GLU A 58 -32.93 -19.98 26.03
C GLU A 58 -31.51 -19.73 26.53
N LYS A 59 -30.75 -18.92 25.81
CA LYS A 59 -29.44 -18.41 26.25
C LYS A 59 -29.62 -17.19 27.14
N LYS A 60 -29.42 -17.37 28.43
CA LYS A 60 -29.13 -16.32 29.41
C LYS A 60 -27.84 -15.57 29.05
N PRO A 61 -27.75 -14.24 29.27
CA PRO A 61 -26.50 -13.49 28.97
C PRO A 61 -25.39 -13.93 29.92
N ALA A 62 -24.22 -14.26 29.33
CA ALA A 62 -23.02 -14.63 30.08
C ALA A 62 -22.35 -13.39 30.66
N THR A 63 -22.24 -13.33 31.97
CA THR A 63 -21.32 -12.46 32.73
C THR A 63 -19.86 -12.76 32.37
N PRO A 64 -18.95 -11.75 32.29
CA PRO A 64 -17.56 -12.01 31.96
C PRO A 64 -16.87 -12.77 33.10
N SER A 65 -16.52 -14.03 32.82
CA SER A 65 -15.72 -14.87 33.71
C SER A 65 -14.33 -14.30 33.85
N LYS A 66 -13.95 -13.91 35.07
CA LYS A 66 -12.54 -13.63 35.45
C LYS A 66 -11.75 -14.92 35.29
N THR A 67 -10.86 -14.97 34.29
CA THR A 67 -9.89 -16.04 34.12
C THR A 67 -8.93 -16.03 35.33
N VAL A 68 -9.14 -16.91 36.25
CA VAL A 68 -8.19 -17.21 37.33
C VAL A 68 -6.99 -17.90 36.66
N ALA A 69 -5.82 -17.23 36.68
CA ALA A 69 -4.58 -17.81 36.22
C ALA A 69 -4.30 -19.09 37.03
N GLY A 70 -4.37 -20.24 36.34
CA GLY A 70 -4.07 -21.54 36.94
C GLY A 70 -2.65 -21.54 37.53
N ARG A 71 -2.55 -21.72 38.84
CA ARG A 71 -1.30 -21.97 39.52
C ARG A 71 -0.72 -23.29 38.99
N ALA A 72 0.41 -23.20 38.27
CA ALA A 72 1.13 -24.41 37.84
C ALA A 72 1.53 -25.23 39.07
N ALA A 73 1.23 -26.54 39.05
CA ALA A 73 1.58 -27.45 40.11
C ALA A 73 3.12 -27.55 40.22
N PRO A 74 3.68 -27.62 41.45
CA PRO A 74 5.11 -27.69 41.65
C PRO A 74 5.66 -29.00 41.07
N ARG A 75 6.75 -28.88 40.28
CA ARG A 75 7.44 -30.06 39.72
C ARG A 75 8.17 -30.80 40.86
N LYS A 76 7.87 -32.06 41.05
CA LYS A 76 8.55 -32.91 42.05
C LYS A 76 9.89 -33.36 41.47
N VAL A 77 10.99 -33.05 42.15
CA VAL A 77 12.33 -33.53 41.80
C VAL A 77 12.80 -34.48 42.87
N VAL A 78 13.30 -35.65 42.47
CA VAL A 78 13.87 -36.64 43.38
C VAL A 78 15.35 -36.33 43.56
N VAL A 79 15.78 -36.05 44.81
CA VAL A 79 17.17 -35.77 45.14
C VAL A 79 17.68 -36.87 46.08
N LEU A 80 18.88 -37.40 45.79
CA LEU A 80 19.55 -38.35 46.67
C LEU A 80 20.22 -37.57 47.82
N LYS A 81 19.73 -37.79 49.04
CA LYS A 81 20.35 -37.24 50.25
C LYS A 81 20.59 -38.39 51.22
N ASN A 82 21.84 -38.59 51.63
CA ASN A 82 22.27 -39.66 52.55
C ASN A 82 21.84 -41.09 52.11
N GLY A 83 21.98 -41.40 50.80
CA GLY A 83 21.63 -42.71 50.25
C GLY A 83 20.13 -43.04 50.17
N ARG A 84 19.24 -42.07 50.46
CA ARG A 84 17.79 -42.23 50.33
C ARG A 84 17.20 -41.24 49.34
N HIS A 85 16.29 -41.71 48.48
CA HIS A 85 15.52 -40.83 47.56
C HIS A 85 14.52 -39.99 48.34
N GLN A 86 14.70 -38.67 48.29
CA GLN A 86 13.78 -37.71 48.90
C GLN A 86 13.12 -36.84 47.80
N VAL A 87 11.81 -36.80 47.77
CA VAL A 87 11.04 -35.98 46.83
C VAL A 87 10.97 -34.57 47.39
N VAL A 88 11.64 -33.64 46.76
CA VAL A 88 11.59 -32.21 47.15
C VAL A 88 10.75 -31.46 46.14
N ALA A 89 9.79 -30.69 46.64
CA ALA A 89 8.98 -29.77 45.81
C ALA A 89 9.84 -28.54 45.47
N GLN A 90 10.32 -28.45 44.24
CA GLN A 90 11.05 -27.27 43.77
C GLN A 90 10.01 -26.19 43.41
N ARG A 91 9.96 -25.11 44.18
CA ARG A 91 9.20 -23.90 43.81
C ARG A 91 9.83 -23.32 42.56
N GLN A 92 9.15 -23.40 41.42
CA GLN A 92 9.52 -22.62 40.27
C GLN A 92 9.40 -21.12 40.64
N ALA A 93 10.50 -20.40 40.41
CA ALA A 93 10.43 -18.94 40.49
C ALA A 93 9.30 -18.44 39.58
N ALA A 94 8.45 -17.56 40.10
CA ALA A 94 7.40 -16.96 39.28
C ALA A 94 8.06 -16.35 38.02
N PRO A 95 7.45 -16.55 36.83
CA PRO A 95 8.00 -15.94 35.62
C PRO A 95 8.09 -14.43 35.89
N VAL A 96 9.31 -13.91 35.77
CA VAL A 96 9.55 -12.48 35.81
C VAL A 96 8.71 -11.89 34.68
N ARG A 97 7.68 -11.12 35.02
CA ARG A 97 6.92 -10.35 34.03
C ARG A 97 7.95 -9.48 33.34
N ALA A 98 8.19 -9.75 32.04
CA ALA A 98 8.98 -8.87 31.22
C ALA A 98 8.43 -7.45 31.42
N ALA A 99 9.31 -6.53 31.86
CA ALA A 99 8.93 -5.14 32.01
C ALA A 99 8.36 -4.68 30.66
N PHE A 100 7.13 -4.17 30.67
CA PHE A 100 6.51 -3.62 29.49
C PHE A 100 7.29 -2.35 29.13
N THR A 101 8.18 -2.45 28.15
CA THR A 101 8.81 -1.28 27.54
C THR A 101 7.77 -0.61 26.67
N PRO A 102 7.35 0.63 26.96
CA PRO A 102 6.41 1.34 26.12
C PRO A 102 6.94 1.38 24.68
N ALA A 103 6.09 1.12 23.70
CA ALA A 103 6.46 1.25 22.31
C ALA A 103 6.86 2.70 22.03
N LYS A 104 7.94 2.92 21.26
CA LYS A 104 8.37 4.25 20.86
C LYS A 104 7.23 4.96 20.11
N PRO A 105 6.87 6.20 20.46
CA PRO A 105 5.81 6.91 19.76
C PRO A 105 6.19 7.15 18.30
N SER A 106 5.19 7.16 17.40
CA SER A 106 5.36 7.59 16.02
C SER A 106 5.75 9.07 15.94
N LEU A 107 6.28 9.53 14.81
CA LEU A 107 6.65 10.95 14.67
C LEU A 107 5.44 11.87 14.80
N GLY A 108 4.28 11.51 14.21
CA GLY A 108 3.07 12.32 14.34
C GLY A 108 2.55 12.42 15.76
N GLU A 109 2.68 11.35 16.55
CA GLU A 109 2.37 11.38 17.99
C GLU A 109 3.36 12.26 18.75
N ALA A 110 4.66 12.14 18.48
CA ALA A 110 5.71 12.94 19.11
C ALA A 110 5.58 14.45 18.81
N LEU A 111 5.02 14.80 17.64
CA LEU A 111 4.71 16.17 17.24
C LEU A 111 3.34 16.66 17.74
N GLY A 112 2.58 15.84 18.47
CA GLY A 112 1.27 16.19 19.00
C GLY A 112 0.15 16.30 17.96
N LEU A 113 0.36 15.85 16.72
CA LEU A 113 -0.60 15.97 15.62
C LEU A 113 -1.89 15.18 15.85
N ARG A 114 -1.87 14.18 16.74
CA ARG A 114 -3.06 13.42 17.15
C ARG A 114 -4.08 14.25 17.91
N ASN A 115 -3.64 15.28 18.61
CA ASN A 115 -4.50 16.11 19.44
C ASN A 115 -5.34 17.11 18.64
N THR A 116 -5.09 17.21 17.31
CA THR A 116 -5.91 18.04 16.43
C THR A 116 -7.29 17.40 16.29
N GLU A 117 -8.30 18.11 16.77
CA GLU A 117 -9.70 17.71 16.62
C GLU A 117 -10.15 17.83 15.16
N ASP A 118 -11.06 16.98 14.75
CA ASP A 118 -11.66 16.98 13.43
C ASP A 118 -13.12 16.51 13.48
N SER A 119 -13.93 16.98 12.53
CA SER A 119 -15.38 16.73 12.47
C SER A 119 -15.75 15.26 12.22
N LEU A 120 -14.81 14.45 11.75
CA LEU A 120 -15.01 13.03 11.46
C LEU A 120 -14.42 12.11 12.52
N ALA A 121 -13.81 12.65 13.56
CA ALA A 121 -13.13 11.93 14.64
C ALA A 121 -12.19 10.83 14.12
N LEU A 122 -11.34 11.20 13.13
CA LEU A 122 -10.40 10.29 12.50
C LEU A 122 -9.26 9.89 13.46
N ARG A 123 -8.86 8.63 13.38
CA ARG A 123 -7.73 8.08 14.13
C ARG A 123 -6.37 8.39 13.52
N SER A 124 -6.37 8.90 12.31
CA SER A 124 -5.15 9.34 11.61
C SER A 124 -4.73 10.72 12.12
N SER A 125 -3.43 10.90 12.37
CA SER A 125 -2.85 12.19 12.77
C SER A 125 -2.88 13.20 11.63
N VAL A 126 -2.78 12.70 10.40
CA VAL A 126 -2.85 13.47 9.15
C VAL A 126 -3.90 12.85 8.24
N ALA A 127 -4.77 13.68 7.67
CA ALA A 127 -5.72 13.25 6.66
C ALA A 127 -5.92 14.32 5.59
N LEU A 128 -6.11 13.88 4.34
CA LEU A 128 -6.51 14.74 3.23
C LEU A 128 -7.45 13.97 2.31
N VAL A 129 -8.60 14.56 2.01
CA VAL A 129 -9.58 14.04 1.05
C VAL A 129 -9.80 15.08 -0.02
N MET A 130 -9.60 14.71 -1.28
CA MET A 130 -9.68 15.63 -2.40
C MET A 130 -10.49 15.02 -3.54
N ASP A 131 -11.35 15.80 -4.15
CA ASP A 131 -11.97 15.45 -5.43
C ASP A 131 -10.92 15.48 -6.53
N GLN A 132 -10.73 14.34 -7.21
CA GLN A 132 -9.67 14.15 -8.19
C GLN A 132 -9.91 14.98 -9.48
N ASN A 133 -11.17 15.25 -9.81
CA ASN A 133 -11.52 15.95 -11.06
C ASN A 133 -11.44 17.46 -10.92
N SER A 134 -11.98 18.00 -9.82
CA SER A 134 -11.99 19.44 -9.55
C SER A 134 -10.77 19.96 -8.80
N ASN A 135 -9.98 19.06 -8.18
CA ASN A 135 -8.92 19.36 -7.21
C ASN A 135 -9.44 20.11 -5.97
N GLU A 136 -10.72 19.98 -5.67
CA GLU A 136 -11.34 20.55 -4.48
C GLU A 136 -10.92 19.75 -3.24
N VAL A 137 -10.45 20.44 -2.20
CA VAL A 137 -10.20 19.82 -0.89
C VAL A 137 -11.53 19.67 -0.16
N LEU A 138 -11.96 18.42 0.03
CA LEU A 138 -13.21 18.08 0.69
C LEU A 138 -13.06 18.01 2.21
N PHE A 139 -11.91 17.52 2.67
CA PHE A 139 -11.56 17.41 4.09
C PHE A 139 -10.05 17.46 4.29
N GLN A 140 -9.58 18.12 5.34
CA GLN A 140 -8.17 18.10 5.70
C GLN A 140 -7.96 18.16 7.22
N LYS A 141 -6.88 17.48 7.66
CA LYS A 141 -6.35 17.49 9.02
C LYS A 141 -4.83 17.43 8.93
N ASN A 142 -4.12 18.44 9.40
CA ASN A 142 -2.64 18.51 9.39
C ASN A 142 -2.01 18.17 8.02
N SER A 143 -2.66 18.50 6.90
CA SER A 143 -2.31 18.00 5.55
C SER A 143 -0.93 18.41 5.04
N ALA A 144 -0.34 19.47 5.58
CA ALA A 144 1.02 19.94 5.26
C ALA A 144 2.11 19.32 6.15
N ALA A 145 1.74 18.53 7.16
CA ALA A 145 2.73 17.90 8.05
C ALA A 145 3.55 16.85 7.27
N VAL A 146 4.88 16.95 7.39
CA VAL A 146 5.82 16.01 6.76
C VAL A 146 6.12 14.87 7.71
N LEU A 147 5.75 13.65 7.32
CA LEU A 147 5.89 12.44 8.13
C LEU A 147 6.55 11.32 7.32
N PRO A 148 7.18 10.34 8.00
CA PRO A 148 7.56 9.08 7.35
C PRO A 148 6.32 8.40 6.75
N ILE A 149 6.47 7.89 5.53
CA ILE A 149 5.33 7.34 4.76
C ILE A 149 5.37 5.83 4.60
N ALA A 150 6.41 5.19 5.15
CA ALA A 150 6.59 3.75 5.05
C ALA A 150 6.41 3.25 3.60
N SER A 151 5.80 2.08 3.40
CA SER A 151 5.61 1.46 2.08
C SER A 151 4.70 2.22 1.10
N ILE A 152 4.17 3.40 1.43
CA ILE A 152 3.59 4.30 0.42
C ILE A 152 4.66 4.68 -0.62
N THR A 153 5.94 4.73 -0.22
CA THR A 153 7.13 4.87 -1.07
C THR A 153 7.09 4.00 -2.33
N LYS A 154 6.52 2.80 -2.25
CA LYS A 154 6.45 1.86 -3.40
C LYS A 154 5.62 2.36 -4.59
N LEU A 155 4.77 3.37 -4.39
CA LEU A 155 4.13 4.06 -5.52
C LEU A 155 5.14 4.91 -6.30
N MET A 156 6.07 5.60 -5.62
CA MET A 156 7.16 6.31 -6.30
C MET A 156 8.11 5.31 -6.98
N THR A 157 8.41 4.19 -6.34
CA THR A 157 9.16 3.09 -6.96
C THR A 157 8.50 2.63 -8.26
N ALA A 158 7.18 2.43 -8.24
CA ALA A 158 6.43 2.03 -9.42
C ALA A 158 6.49 3.09 -10.54
N LEU A 159 6.34 4.37 -10.21
CA LEU A 159 6.46 5.46 -11.18
C LEU A 159 7.84 5.45 -11.86
N VAL A 160 8.93 5.33 -11.09
CA VAL A 160 10.30 5.30 -11.64
C VAL A 160 10.54 4.04 -12.48
N VAL A 161 10.05 2.87 -12.06
CA VAL A 161 10.14 1.63 -12.83
C VAL A 161 9.42 1.76 -14.17
N MET A 162 8.20 2.31 -14.17
CA MET A 162 7.43 2.49 -15.41
C MET A 162 8.07 3.53 -16.34
N ASP A 163 8.60 4.62 -15.79
CA ASP A 163 9.28 5.67 -16.56
C ASP A 163 10.63 5.22 -17.13
N SER A 164 11.22 4.17 -16.57
CA SER A 164 12.52 3.65 -17.04
C SER A 164 12.42 2.89 -18.37
N HIS A 165 11.21 2.48 -18.76
CA HIS A 165 10.96 1.65 -19.96
C HIS A 165 11.84 0.38 -20.06
N LEU A 166 12.34 -0.12 -18.91
CA LEU A 166 13.08 -1.39 -18.86
C LEU A 166 12.14 -2.56 -19.14
N PRO A 167 12.61 -3.65 -19.77
CA PRO A 167 11.79 -4.81 -20.08
C PRO A 167 11.09 -5.35 -18.82
N MET A 168 9.78 -5.49 -18.87
CA MET A 168 8.98 -5.95 -17.75
C MET A 168 9.04 -7.48 -17.58
N ASP A 169 9.38 -8.20 -18.63
CA ASP A 169 9.63 -9.64 -18.68
C ASP A 169 11.06 -10.02 -18.25
N GLU A 170 11.97 -9.05 -18.08
CA GLU A 170 13.32 -9.32 -17.58
C GLU A 170 13.26 -10.03 -16.24
N VAL A 171 13.92 -11.19 -16.17
CA VAL A 171 14.00 -12.02 -14.96
C VAL A 171 15.08 -11.48 -14.03
N LEU A 172 14.69 -11.11 -12.82
CA LEU A 172 15.56 -10.59 -11.78
C LEU A 172 15.68 -11.60 -10.63
N THR A 173 16.86 -11.71 -10.06
CA THR A 173 17.15 -12.62 -8.94
C THR A 173 17.16 -11.86 -7.62
N ILE A 174 16.46 -12.36 -6.62
CA ILE A 174 16.50 -11.87 -5.24
C ILE A 174 17.80 -12.35 -4.59
N GLY A 175 18.66 -11.42 -4.20
CA GLY A 175 19.95 -11.69 -3.57
C GLY A 175 19.96 -11.42 -2.07
N GLU A 176 21.11 -11.73 -1.42
CA GLU A 176 21.33 -11.41 0.00
C GLU A 176 21.33 -9.90 0.26
N GLU A 177 21.71 -9.10 -0.73
CA GLU A 177 21.66 -7.64 -0.73
C GLU A 177 20.25 -7.07 -0.59
N ASP A 178 19.21 -7.88 -0.87
CA ASP A 178 17.81 -7.51 -0.70
C ASP A 178 17.29 -7.82 0.72
N ARG A 179 18.19 -8.20 1.64
CA ARG A 179 17.86 -8.38 3.04
C ARG A 179 17.50 -7.05 3.71
N ASP A 180 16.42 -7.03 4.44
CA ASP A 180 16.10 -5.91 5.32
C ASP A 180 16.99 -5.95 6.56
N ASN A 181 18.02 -5.11 6.56
CA ASN A 181 18.94 -4.92 7.68
C ASN A 181 18.52 -3.78 8.62
N GLU A 182 17.48 -3.01 8.27
CA GLU A 182 17.02 -1.84 9.03
C GLU A 182 15.90 -2.19 10.02
N LYS A 183 14.88 -2.90 9.55
CA LYS A 183 13.72 -3.26 10.38
C LYS A 183 13.61 -4.77 10.63
N HIS A 184 14.49 -5.56 10.01
CA HIS A 184 14.49 -7.03 10.10
C HIS A 184 13.14 -7.65 9.75
N SER A 185 12.41 -7.04 8.79
CA SER A 185 11.12 -7.54 8.35
C SER A 185 11.28 -8.90 7.65
N SER A 186 10.35 -9.81 7.92
CA SER A 186 10.32 -11.10 7.23
C SER A 186 9.75 -10.93 5.82
N SER A 187 10.24 -11.75 4.87
CA SER A 187 9.69 -11.88 3.52
C SER A 187 9.53 -13.34 3.16
N ARG A 188 8.49 -13.65 2.40
CA ARG A 188 8.25 -14.98 1.84
C ARG A 188 9.01 -15.22 0.54
N LEU A 189 9.51 -14.17 -0.10
CA LEU A 189 10.44 -14.25 -1.23
C LEU A 189 11.82 -14.67 -0.69
N ARG A 190 12.26 -15.87 -1.00
CA ARG A 190 13.56 -16.39 -0.56
C ARG A 190 14.67 -15.88 -1.47
N PHE A 191 15.89 -15.80 -0.95
CA PHE A 191 17.09 -15.55 -1.75
C PHE A 191 17.26 -16.65 -2.80
N GLY A 192 17.71 -16.27 -4.00
CA GLY A 192 17.77 -17.15 -5.16
C GLY A 192 16.46 -17.29 -5.94
N THR A 193 15.35 -16.71 -5.45
CA THR A 193 14.09 -16.67 -6.21
C THR A 193 14.27 -15.79 -7.45
N GLN A 194 13.80 -16.24 -8.58
CA GLN A 194 13.81 -15.53 -9.86
C GLN A 194 12.37 -15.21 -10.26
N LEU A 195 12.08 -13.94 -10.51
CA LEU A 195 10.78 -13.43 -10.93
C LEU A 195 11.00 -12.35 -11.99
N SER A 196 10.02 -12.18 -12.87
CA SER A 196 10.03 -11.07 -13.82
C SER A 196 9.93 -9.73 -13.08
N ARG A 197 10.44 -8.65 -13.71
CA ARG A 197 10.27 -7.28 -13.22
C ARG A 197 8.81 -6.97 -12.95
N GLN A 198 7.91 -7.43 -13.83
CA GLN A 198 6.46 -7.29 -13.69
C GLN A 198 5.94 -7.97 -12.42
N GLU A 199 6.30 -9.23 -12.17
CA GLU A 199 5.87 -9.96 -10.96
C GLU A 199 6.40 -9.31 -9.68
N LEU A 200 7.66 -8.84 -9.69
CA LEU A 200 8.23 -8.09 -8.57
C LEU A 200 7.48 -6.79 -8.31
N LEU A 201 7.14 -6.03 -9.37
CA LEU A 201 6.36 -4.80 -9.24
C LEU A 201 4.95 -5.08 -8.70
N LEU A 202 4.29 -6.11 -9.21
CA LEU A 202 2.99 -6.56 -8.70
C LEU A 202 3.05 -6.89 -7.21
N LEU A 203 4.02 -7.70 -6.78
CA LEU A 203 4.18 -8.07 -5.37
C LEU A 203 4.52 -6.87 -4.47
N ALA A 204 5.34 -5.94 -4.95
CA ALA A 204 5.66 -4.71 -4.23
C ALA A 204 4.42 -3.83 -4.01
N LEU A 205 3.52 -3.75 -5.00
CA LEU A 205 2.33 -2.90 -4.94
C LEU A 205 1.17 -3.57 -4.19
N MET A 206 0.81 -4.79 -4.55
CA MET A 206 -0.33 -5.52 -3.98
C MET A 206 -0.08 -5.97 -2.54
N SER A 207 0.98 -6.76 -2.34
CA SER A 207 1.30 -7.39 -1.04
C SER A 207 2.36 -6.64 -0.24
N SER A 208 2.88 -5.53 -0.78
CA SER A 208 3.87 -4.68 -0.13
C SER A 208 5.21 -5.38 0.16
N GLU A 209 5.63 -6.35 -0.68
CA GLU A 209 6.87 -7.09 -0.51
C GLU A 209 8.10 -6.17 -0.57
N ASN A 210 8.88 -6.15 0.51
CA ASN A 210 10.05 -5.29 0.63
C ASN A 210 11.20 -5.76 -0.26
N ARG A 211 11.46 -7.07 -0.32
CA ARG A 211 12.50 -7.64 -1.19
C ARG A 211 12.22 -7.37 -2.66
N ALA A 212 10.95 -7.45 -3.08
CA ALA A 212 10.57 -7.10 -4.44
C ALA A 212 10.90 -5.64 -4.77
N ALA A 213 10.58 -4.71 -3.87
CA ALA A 213 10.92 -3.30 -4.06
C ALA A 213 12.44 -3.04 -4.03
N SER A 214 13.19 -3.78 -3.20
CA SER A 214 14.65 -3.70 -3.13
C SER A 214 15.28 -4.12 -4.46
N VAL A 215 14.91 -5.29 -5.00
CA VAL A 215 15.41 -5.78 -6.30
C VAL A 215 15.12 -4.77 -7.40
N LEU A 216 13.91 -4.22 -7.46
CA LEU A 216 13.55 -3.22 -8.48
C LEU A 216 14.45 -1.99 -8.42
N GLY A 217 14.74 -1.46 -7.22
CA GLY A 217 15.65 -0.33 -7.05
C GLY A 217 17.09 -0.68 -7.37
N ARG A 218 17.59 -1.83 -6.93
CA ARG A 218 18.95 -2.30 -7.15
C ARG A 218 19.23 -2.61 -8.62
N SER A 219 18.26 -3.17 -9.33
CA SER A 219 18.40 -3.55 -10.74
C SER A 219 18.17 -2.39 -11.73
N TYR A 220 18.02 -1.18 -11.22
CA TYR A 220 17.97 0.02 -12.05
C TYR A 220 19.37 0.35 -12.62
N PRO A 221 19.48 0.90 -13.83
CA PRO A 221 20.77 1.35 -14.38
C PRO A 221 21.47 2.33 -13.43
N GLY A 222 22.67 1.97 -12.98
CA GLY A 222 23.40 2.69 -11.94
C GLY A 222 23.06 2.29 -10.49
N GLY A 223 22.23 1.25 -10.31
CA GLY A 223 21.92 0.67 -9.02
C GLY A 223 20.99 1.52 -8.14
N LEU A 224 20.87 1.13 -6.86
CA LEU A 224 20.00 1.82 -5.89
C LEU A 224 20.31 3.33 -5.76
N PRO A 225 21.56 3.81 -5.75
CA PRO A 225 21.82 5.25 -5.67
C PRO A 225 21.22 6.03 -6.85
N ALA A 226 21.35 5.52 -8.08
CA ALA A 226 20.75 6.15 -9.25
C ALA A 226 19.23 6.08 -9.23
N PHE A 227 18.66 4.97 -8.72
CA PHE A 227 17.22 4.82 -8.52
C PHE A 227 16.67 5.85 -7.55
N VAL A 228 17.29 6.02 -6.38
CA VAL A 228 16.89 7.02 -5.37
C VAL A 228 16.99 8.45 -5.94
N GLN A 229 18.03 8.74 -6.72
CA GLN A 229 18.10 10.02 -7.42
C GLN A 229 16.94 10.20 -8.42
N ALA A 230 16.55 9.14 -9.14
CA ALA A 230 15.40 9.16 -10.04
C ALA A 230 14.08 9.38 -9.26
N MET A 231 13.88 8.74 -8.09
CA MET A 231 12.73 8.98 -7.23
C MET A 231 12.62 10.46 -6.81
N ASN A 232 13.74 11.05 -6.38
CA ASN A 232 13.75 12.46 -5.96
C ASN A 232 13.61 13.43 -7.15
N ARG A 233 14.11 13.08 -8.35
CA ARG A 233 13.80 13.85 -9.58
C ARG A 233 12.33 13.80 -9.90
N LYS A 234 11.72 12.59 -9.90
CA LYS A 234 10.29 12.41 -10.13
C LYS A 234 9.44 13.18 -9.13
N ALA A 235 9.82 13.20 -7.84
CA ALA A 235 9.16 14.01 -6.84
C ALA A 235 9.14 15.51 -7.22
N ARG A 236 10.27 16.06 -7.62
CA ARG A 236 10.36 17.46 -8.09
C ARG A 236 9.51 17.71 -9.34
N GLU A 237 9.56 16.81 -10.33
CA GLU A 237 8.72 16.89 -11.55
C GLU A 237 7.22 16.92 -11.23
N LEU A 238 6.80 16.23 -10.18
CA LEU A 238 5.41 16.21 -9.70
C LEU A 238 5.07 17.39 -8.77
N GLY A 239 6.02 18.27 -8.45
CA GLY A 239 5.84 19.37 -7.51
C GLY A 239 5.73 18.92 -6.05
N MET A 240 6.28 17.74 -5.70
CA MET A 240 6.29 17.18 -4.35
C MET A 240 7.45 17.76 -3.55
N ASN A 241 7.34 19.03 -3.15
CA ASN A 241 8.43 19.79 -2.56
C ASN A 241 8.72 19.42 -1.09
N ASP A 242 7.75 18.80 -0.41
CA ASP A 242 7.86 18.33 0.98
C ASP A 242 8.27 16.85 1.05
N SER A 243 8.66 16.25 -0.09
CA SER A 243 8.94 14.82 -0.17
C SER A 243 10.42 14.54 -0.37
N HIS A 244 10.91 13.50 0.30
CA HIS A 244 12.27 13.01 0.15
C HIS A 244 12.28 11.49 0.21
N PHE A 245 13.09 10.85 -0.66
CA PHE A 245 13.24 9.41 -0.74
C PHE A 245 14.69 9.01 -0.54
N VAL A 246 14.92 7.94 0.22
CA VAL A 246 16.25 7.39 0.53
C VAL A 246 16.37 5.91 0.20
N ASP A 247 15.25 5.20 0.04
CA ASP A 247 15.21 3.80 -0.39
C ASP A 247 13.96 3.52 -1.25
N SER A 248 13.94 2.37 -1.93
CA SER A 248 12.85 1.95 -2.83
C SER A 248 11.69 1.26 -2.13
N SER A 249 11.82 0.89 -0.85
CA SER A 249 10.85 0.05 -0.13
C SER A 249 10.00 0.81 0.87
N GLY A 250 10.52 1.89 1.44
CA GLY A 250 9.93 2.65 2.54
C GLY A 250 10.19 2.04 3.92
N LEU A 251 11.26 1.26 4.07
CA LEU A 251 11.70 0.74 5.36
C LEU A 251 12.37 1.85 6.17
N SER A 252 13.11 2.73 5.52
CA SER A 252 13.72 3.87 6.17
C SER A 252 12.69 4.93 6.54
N SER A 253 12.79 5.45 7.77
CA SER A 253 12.03 6.61 8.22
C SER A 253 12.43 7.91 7.51
N GLY A 254 13.52 7.90 6.73
CA GLY A 254 13.96 8.99 5.87
C GLY A 254 13.10 9.17 4.60
N ASN A 255 12.25 8.21 4.24
CA ASN A 255 11.24 8.40 3.21
C ASN A 255 10.07 9.19 3.80
N VAL A 256 10.03 10.47 3.51
CA VAL A 256 9.07 11.42 4.10
C VAL A 256 8.26 12.14 3.02
N SER A 257 7.04 12.52 3.37
CA SER A 257 6.15 13.30 2.49
C SER A 257 5.04 13.98 3.29
N SER A 258 4.39 14.98 2.70
CA SER A 258 3.13 15.55 3.18
C SER A 258 1.93 14.89 2.50
N ALA A 259 0.73 15.00 3.11
CA ALA A 259 -0.48 14.47 2.46
C ALA A 259 -0.79 15.20 1.15
N VAL A 260 -0.44 16.49 1.05
CA VAL A 260 -0.58 17.30 -0.16
C VAL A 260 0.27 16.72 -1.30
N ASP A 261 1.52 16.37 -1.04
CA ASP A 261 2.43 15.78 -2.02
C ASP A 261 1.99 14.36 -2.41
N LEU A 262 1.51 13.58 -1.43
CA LEU A 262 1.02 12.24 -1.70
C LEU A 262 -0.19 12.22 -2.64
N VAL A 263 -1.07 13.24 -2.60
CA VAL A 263 -2.14 13.38 -3.59
C VAL A 263 -1.56 13.56 -5.00
N ARG A 264 -0.50 14.35 -5.18
CA ARG A 264 0.18 14.52 -6.47
C ARG A 264 0.75 13.19 -6.97
N MET A 265 1.38 12.44 -6.09
CA MET A 265 1.92 11.11 -6.42
C MET A 265 0.82 10.11 -6.80
N VAL A 266 -0.29 10.08 -6.04
CA VAL A 266 -1.44 9.22 -6.33
C VAL A 266 -2.05 9.57 -7.69
N ASN A 267 -2.22 10.86 -7.99
CA ASN A 267 -2.74 11.31 -9.28
C ASN A 267 -1.81 10.92 -10.45
N ALA A 268 -0.50 11.00 -10.27
CA ALA A 268 0.47 10.55 -11.28
C ALA A 268 0.40 9.03 -11.47
N ALA A 269 0.41 8.26 -10.38
CA ALA A 269 0.32 6.81 -10.41
C ALA A 269 -1.00 6.30 -11.01
N TYR A 270 -2.11 6.98 -10.75
CA TYR A 270 -3.44 6.64 -11.28
C TYR A 270 -3.53 6.76 -12.80
N ARG A 271 -2.70 7.60 -13.45
CA ARG A 271 -2.65 7.70 -14.93
C ARG A 271 -2.08 6.44 -15.58
N ASN A 272 -1.29 5.66 -14.86
CA ASN A 272 -0.67 4.44 -15.37
C ASN A 272 -1.61 3.22 -15.13
N PRO A 273 -2.12 2.57 -16.19
CA PRO A 273 -3.06 1.44 -16.05
C PRO A 273 -2.44 0.24 -15.32
N THR A 274 -1.16 -0.06 -15.54
CA THR A 274 -0.46 -1.17 -14.86
C THR A 274 -0.37 -0.93 -13.35
N ILE A 275 -0.06 0.31 -12.92
CA ILE A 275 -0.02 0.64 -11.50
C ILE A 275 -1.41 0.52 -10.87
N ARG A 276 -2.47 0.96 -11.55
CA ARG A 276 -3.85 0.76 -11.09
C ARG A 276 -4.17 -0.71 -10.90
N GLU A 277 -3.94 -1.51 -11.93
CA GLU A 277 -4.18 -2.94 -11.92
C GLU A 277 -3.46 -3.62 -10.74
N PHE A 278 -2.15 -3.42 -10.61
CA PHE A 278 -1.34 -4.07 -9.60
C PHE A 278 -1.69 -3.63 -8.17
N THR A 279 -2.07 -2.39 -7.97
CA THR A 279 -2.49 -1.90 -6.64
C THR A 279 -3.87 -2.39 -6.22
N THR A 280 -4.72 -2.78 -7.17
CA THR A 280 -6.10 -3.23 -6.90
C THR A 280 -6.28 -4.73 -7.02
N GLN A 281 -5.26 -5.48 -7.40
CA GLN A 281 -5.30 -6.94 -7.42
C GLN A 281 -5.50 -7.50 -6.02
N THR A 282 -6.38 -8.48 -5.87
CA THR A 282 -6.76 -9.06 -4.58
C THR A 282 -5.76 -10.10 -4.10
N GLU A 283 -5.23 -10.92 -5.01
CA GLU A 283 -4.32 -12.02 -4.72
C GLU A 283 -3.48 -12.39 -5.95
N HIS A 284 -2.37 -13.05 -5.74
CA HIS A 284 -1.49 -13.55 -6.79
C HIS A 284 -0.63 -14.71 -6.29
N GLU A 285 -0.31 -15.65 -7.18
CA GLU A 285 0.57 -16.77 -6.88
C GLU A 285 1.85 -16.68 -7.70
N VAL A 286 2.98 -16.96 -7.06
CA VAL A 286 4.29 -17.02 -7.71
C VAL A 286 5.03 -18.27 -7.30
N ASN A 287 5.94 -18.74 -8.15
CA ASN A 287 6.85 -19.84 -7.82
C ASN A 287 8.06 -19.30 -7.05
N VAL A 288 8.24 -19.77 -5.82
CA VAL A 288 9.38 -19.46 -4.97
C VAL A 288 10.21 -20.74 -4.78
N LEU A 289 11.28 -20.90 -5.56
CA LEU A 289 12.17 -22.07 -5.52
C LEU A 289 11.41 -23.41 -5.61
N GLY A 290 10.53 -23.54 -6.61
CA GLY A 290 9.76 -24.76 -6.86
C GLY A 290 8.51 -24.93 -5.98
N ARG A 291 8.15 -23.92 -5.17
CA ARG A 291 6.94 -23.94 -4.34
C ARG A 291 6.03 -22.78 -4.71
N THR A 292 4.76 -23.07 -4.95
CA THR A 292 3.74 -22.01 -5.12
C THR A 292 3.56 -21.25 -3.82
N GLN A 293 3.69 -19.93 -3.89
CA GLN A 293 3.49 -19.00 -2.78
C GLN A 293 2.32 -18.09 -3.10
N HIS A 294 1.29 -18.13 -2.28
CA HIS A 294 0.11 -17.29 -2.42
C HIS A 294 0.29 -15.96 -1.67
N TYR A 295 0.04 -14.85 -2.35
CA TYR A 295 0.08 -13.48 -1.83
C TYR A 295 -1.30 -12.85 -1.93
N VAL A 296 -1.66 -12.02 -0.96
CA VAL A 296 -2.93 -11.28 -0.94
C VAL A 296 -2.68 -9.78 -0.75
N SER A 297 -3.60 -8.97 -1.25
CA SER A 297 -3.57 -7.52 -1.03
C SER A 297 -3.51 -7.19 0.46
N THR A 298 -2.65 -6.23 0.82
CA THR A 298 -2.57 -5.71 2.19
C THR A 298 -3.78 -4.86 2.56
N ASN A 299 -4.54 -4.37 1.58
CA ASN A 299 -5.75 -3.59 1.81
C ASN A 299 -6.99 -4.48 1.83
N ARG A 300 -7.59 -4.61 3.01
CA ARG A 300 -8.82 -5.38 3.17
C ARG A 300 -10.03 -4.80 2.43
N LEU A 301 -10.03 -3.49 2.14
CA LEU A 301 -11.13 -2.84 1.41
C LEU A 301 -11.16 -3.29 -0.07
N VAL A 302 -10.00 -3.55 -0.68
CA VAL A 302 -9.89 -4.15 -2.03
C VAL A 302 -10.51 -5.55 -2.03
N ARG A 303 -10.22 -6.36 -1.02
CA ARG A 303 -10.70 -7.74 -0.93
C ARG A 303 -12.17 -7.87 -0.56
N GLY A 304 -12.75 -6.82 0.04
CA GLY A 304 -14.13 -6.82 0.54
C GLY A 304 -15.19 -6.60 -0.53
N GLY A 305 -14.84 -6.12 -1.72
CA GLY A 305 -15.76 -5.94 -2.86
C GLY A 305 -16.77 -4.77 -2.73
N ASN A 306 -16.81 -4.05 -1.60
CA ASN A 306 -17.79 -2.98 -1.34
C ASN A 306 -17.27 -1.58 -1.72
N TRP A 307 -16.16 -1.51 -2.45
CA TRP A 307 -15.50 -0.29 -2.83
C TRP A 307 -15.11 -0.31 -4.30
N GLU A 308 -15.31 0.80 -5.00
CA GLU A 308 -14.76 1.04 -6.32
C GLU A 308 -13.38 1.71 -6.19
N ILE A 309 -12.36 0.90 -5.88
CA ILE A 309 -10.98 1.38 -5.69
C ILE A 309 -10.23 1.32 -7.02
N GLY A 310 -9.72 2.45 -7.48
CA GLY A 310 -8.89 2.53 -8.69
C GLY A 310 -7.39 2.50 -8.44
N LEU A 311 -6.94 2.84 -7.22
CA LEU A 311 -5.56 2.75 -6.79
C LEU A 311 -5.49 2.72 -5.25
N GLN A 312 -4.52 2.01 -4.69
CA GLN A 312 -4.25 2.08 -3.26
C GLN A 312 -2.82 1.70 -2.89
N LYS A 313 -2.37 2.12 -1.71
CA LYS A 313 -1.18 1.57 -1.06
C LYS A 313 -1.26 1.74 0.44
N THR A 314 -0.92 0.68 1.18
CA THR A 314 -0.77 0.71 2.63
C THR A 314 0.69 0.88 3.03
N GLY A 315 0.95 1.45 4.20
CA GLY A 315 2.27 1.55 4.81
C GLY A 315 2.24 1.31 6.32
N PHE A 316 3.36 0.81 6.86
CA PHE A 316 3.59 0.71 8.28
C PHE A 316 5.08 0.54 8.58
N ILE A 317 5.62 1.41 9.38
CA ILE A 317 6.79 1.25 10.25
C ILE A 317 6.46 1.94 11.57
N SER A 318 7.21 1.67 12.63
CA SER A 318 6.92 2.23 13.96
C SER A 318 6.90 3.76 13.96
N GLU A 319 7.80 4.38 13.20
CA GLU A 319 7.97 5.83 13.10
C GLU A 319 6.86 6.51 12.30
N ALA A 320 6.28 5.79 11.32
CA ALA A 320 5.21 6.30 10.45
C ALA A 320 3.79 6.03 10.98
N GLY A 321 3.64 5.08 11.92
CA GLY A 321 2.33 4.55 12.25
C GLY A 321 1.66 3.85 11.06
N GLN A 322 0.35 3.69 11.12
CA GLN A 322 -0.42 3.06 10.03
C GLN A 322 -0.78 4.09 8.96
N CYS A 323 -0.40 3.83 7.71
CA CYS A 323 -0.64 4.73 6.58
C CYS A 323 -1.49 4.07 5.49
N LEU A 324 -2.28 4.88 4.78
CA LEU A 324 -3.06 4.48 3.61
C LEU A 324 -3.16 5.66 2.64
N VAL A 325 -2.90 5.41 1.38
CA VAL A 325 -3.38 6.27 0.29
C VAL A 325 -4.32 5.46 -0.59
N MET A 326 -5.37 6.11 -1.09
CA MET A 326 -6.38 5.44 -1.90
C MET A 326 -7.06 6.43 -2.83
N GLN A 327 -7.24 6.03 -4.10
CA GLN A 327 -8.18 6.64 -5.02
C GLN A 327 -9.38 5.72 -5.11
N ALA A 328 -10.58 6.27 -4.97
CA ALA A 328 -11.82 5.51 -5.06
C ALA A 328 -12.95 6.37 -5.65
N ARG A 329 -13.99 5.68 -6.16
CA ARG A 329 -15.24 6.34 -6.55
C ARG A 329 -16.25 6.23 -5.39
N VAL A 330 -16.73 7.38 -4.94
CA VAL A 330 -17.70 7.49 -3.84
C VAL A 330 -18.80 8.45 -4.27
N ASN A 331 -20.04 8.00 -4.25
CA ASN A 331 -21.20 8.78 -4.66
C ASN A 331 -21.03 9.50 -6.02
N GLY A 332 -20.48 8.75 -7.02
CA GLY A 332 -20.22 9.26 -8.36
C GLY A 332 -18.97 10.15 -8.49
N ARG A 333 -18.33 10.57 -7.40
CA ARG A 333 -17.10 11.40 -7.39
C ARG A 333 -15.87 10.53 -7.32
N ASN A 334 -14.83 10.87 -8.09
CA ASN A 334 -13.50 10.30 -7.93
C ASN A 334 -12.77 11.04 -6.82
N VAL A 335 -12.43 10.35 -5.73
CA VAL A 335 -11.79 10.98 -4.58
C VAL A 335 -10.44 10.35 -4.29
N VAL A 336 -9.46 11.18 -3.94
CA VAL A 336 -8.17 10.75 -3.40
C VAL A 336 -8.21 10.95 -1.89
N MET A 337 -7.88 9.90 -1.15
CA MET A 337 -7.82 9.89 0.30
C MET A 337 -6.40 9.56 0.77
N VAL A 338 -5.87 10.36 1.67
CA VAL A 338 -4.57 10.14 2.34
C VAL A 338 -4.79 10.10 3.83
N PHE A 339 -4.31 9.05 4.48
CA PHE A 339 -4.32 8.89 5.94
C PHE A 339 -2.92 8.50 6.40
N LEU A 340 -2.30 9.30 7.27
CA LEU A 340 -0.98 9.03 7.82
C LEU A 340 -1.06 8.95 9.34
N ASP A 341 -0.17 8.11 9.91
CA ASP A 341 -0.03 7.90 11.34
C ASP A 341 -1.36 7.60 12.05
N SER A 342 -2.12 6.64 11.53
CA SER A 342 -3.35 6.18 12.15
C SER A 342 -3.07 5.23 13.31
N VAL A 343 -3.78 5.42 14.43
CA VAL A 343 -3.61 4.63 15.66
C VAL A 343 -4.36 3.30 15.57
N GLY A 344 -3.61 2.19 15.65
CA GLY A 344 -4.18 0.85 15.64
C GLY A 344 -4.23 0.22 14.25
N LYS A 345 -4.11 -1.10 14.23
CA LYS A 345 -3.86 -1.90 13.01
C LYS A 345 -4.88 -1.72 11.89
N LEU A 346 -6.14 -1.42 12.22
CA LEU A 346 -7.24 -1.34 11.26
C LEU A 346 -7.83 0.05 11.11
N SER A 347 -7.40 1.01 11.90
CA SER A 347 -8.04 2.33 12.00
C SER A 347 -7.98 3.14 10.71
N ARG A 348 -6.88 3.06 9.92
CA ARG A 348 -6.82 3.71 8.60
C ARG A 348 -7.94 3.26 7.63
N PHE A 349 -8.39 2.01 7.74
CA PHE A 349 -9.52 1.50 6.95
C PHE A 349 -10.86 2.00 7.50
N ALA A 350 -10.99 2.06 8.84
CA ALA A 350 -12.16 2.66 9.48
C ALA A 350 -12.27 4.16 9.17
N ASP A 351 -11.15 4.87 9.11
CA ASP A 351 -11.11 6.28 8.72
C ASP A 351 -11.60 6.46 7.27
N ALA A 352 -11.12 5.61 6.33
CA ALA A 352 -11.62 5.61 4.96
C ALA A 352 -13.14 5.34 4.90
N THR A 353 -13.65 4.41 5.71
CA THR A 353 -15.09 4.12 5.76
C THR A 353 -15.88 5.31 6.30
N ARG A 354 -15.42 5.99 7.37
CA ARG A 354 -16.06 7.22 7.88
C ARG A 354 -16.12 8.33 6.84
N VAL A 355 -15.03 8.51 6.08
CA VAL A 355 -14.99 9.48 4.99
C VAL A 355 -15.99 9.10 3.89
N LYS A 356 -16.06 7.82 3.52
CA LYS A 356 -17.04 7.34 2.55
C LYS A 356 -18.47 7.62 3.02
N ASP A 357 -18.81 7.18 4.25
CA ASP A 357 -20.13 7.38 4.83
C ASP A 357 -20.51 8.87 4.90
N TRP A 358 -19.54 9.72 5.25
CA TRP A 358 -19.73 11.16 5.26
C TRP A 358 -20.02 11.74 3.86
N LEU A 359 -19.26 11.33 2.84
CA LEU A 359 -19.47 11.77 1.46
C LEU A 359 -20.81 11.29 0.87
N GLU A 360 -21.28 10.11 1.29
CA GLU A 360 -22.56 9.54 0.83
C GLU A 360 -23.78 10.21 1.49
N HIS A 361 -23.64 10.72 2.73
CA HIS A 361 -24.76 11.27 3.51
C HIS A 361 -24.75 12.79 3.65
N SER A 362 -23.74 13.50 3.10
CA SER A 362 -23.70 14.97 3.14
C SER A 362 -24.55 15.55 2.01
N PRO A 363 -25.68 16.25 2.31
CA PRO A 363 -26.64 16.72 1.29
C PRO A 363 -26.11 17.85 0.38
N SER A 364 -25.16 18.62 0.89
CA SER A 364 -24.40 19.63 0.16
C SER A 364 -22.95 19.21 0.26
N GLY A 365 -22.24 19.05 -0.83
CA GLY A 365 -20.82 18.79 -0.78
C GLY A 365 -20.12 19.67 0.27
N PRO A 366 -19.03 19.24 0.87
CA PRO A 366 -18.27 20.07 1.82
C PRO A 366 -18.02 21.43 1.20
N ALA A 367 -18.00 22.49 2.02
CA ALA A 367 -17.64 23.82 1.57
C ALA A 367 -16.26 23.75 0.88
N PRO A 368 -16.09 24.30 -0.32
CA PRO A 368 -14.84 24.21 -1.04
C PRO A 368 -13.72 24.91 -0.25
N HIS A 369 -12.65 24.16 0.02
CA HIS A 369 -11.42 24.71 0.55
C HIS A 369 -10.39 24.78 -0.59
N PRO A 370 -9.72 25.92 -0.82
CA PRO A 370 -8.68 25.99 -1.83
C PRO A 370 -7.54 25.02 -1.48
N PHE A 371 -7.02 24.33 -2.49
CA PHE A 371 -5.82 23.49 -2.33
C PHE A 371 -4.69 24.38 -1.80
N PRO A 372 -4.03 24.01 -0.69
CA PRO A 372 -2.97 24.84 -0.15
C PRO A 372 -1.89 25.06 -1.22
N ALA A 373 -1.62 26.31 -1.54
CA ALA A 373 -0.50 26.67 -2.41
C ALA A 373 0.77 26.13 -1.78
N SER A 374 1.70 25.64 -2.61
CA SER A 374 3.02 25.23 -2.10
C SER A 374 3.61 26.40 -1.31
N PRO A 375 4.03 26.22 -0.06
CA PRO A 375 4.61 27.31 0.73
C PRO A 375 5.79 27.89 -0.04
N ASN A 376 5.84 29.21 -0.18
CA ASN A 376 7.00 29.91 -0.73
C ASN A 376 8.23 29.55 0.14
N LEU A 377 9.27 29.04 -0.51
CA LEU A 377 10.53 28.58 0.09
C LEU A 377 11.28 29.62 0.97
N THR A 378 10.78 30.85 1.09
CA THR A 378 11.36 31.91 1.92
C THR A 378 11.00 31.83 3.41
N GLN A 379 10.03 30.99 3.79
CA GLN A 379 9.74 30.66 5.18
C GLN A 379 9.60 29.15 5.30
N ALA A 380 10.72 28.45 5.48
CA ALA A 380 10.70 27.04 5.79
C ALA A 380 9.93 26.85 7.11
N PRO A 381 8.75 26.18 7.10
CA PRO A 381 8.08 25.87 8.36
C PRO A 381 8.99 24.95 9.18
N ALA A 382 8.86 25.02 10.50
CA ALA A 382 9.63 24.18 11.45
C ALA A 382 9.55 22.66 11.15
N ASN A 383 8.69 22.24 10.22
CA ASN A 383 8.43 20.88 9.77
C ASN A 383 8.98 20.59 8.36
N SER A 384 9.95 21.38 7.84
CA SER A 384 10.58 21.05 6.56
C SER A 384 11.28 19.67 6.63
N PRO A 385 11.43 18.93 5.50
CA PRO A 385 12.15 17.65 5.49
C PRO A 385 13.53 17.72 6.13
N GLN A 386 14.21 18.85 5.97
CA GLN A 386 15.51 19.12 6.59
C GLN A 386 15.39 19.32 8.11
N ALA A 387 14.36 20.01 8.60
CA ALA A 387 14.11 20.17 10.03
C ALA A 387 13.72 18.84 10.69
N VAL A 388 12.94 18.01 10.00
CA VAL A 388 12.57 16.66 10.46
C VAL A 388 13.80 15.74 10.52
N LEU A 389 14.66 15.78 9.49
CA LEU A 389 15.94 15.04 9.48
C LEU A 389 16.89 15.52 10.59
N ALA A 390 17.04 16.83 10.74
CA ALA A 390 17.87 17.43 11.80
C ALA A 390 17.34 17.06 13.20
N ALA A 391 16.03 17.08 13.42
CA ALA A 391 15.42 16.65 14.67
C ALA A 391 15.59 15.16 14.96
N GLN A 392 15.62 14.31 13.92
CA GLN A 392 15.92 12.88 14.05
C GLN A 392 17.38 12.62 14.37
N GLN A 393 18.32 13.34 13.73
CA GLN A 393 19.76 13.23 13.98
C GLN A 393 20.14 13.75 15.38
N ALA A 394 19.54 14.84 15.83
CA ALA A 394 19.76 15.40 17.17
C ALA A 394 19.26 14.51 18.32
N ARG A 395 18.36 13.56 18.02
CA ARG A 395 17.78 12.63 19.01
C ARG A 395 18.40 11.24 18.98
N GLY A 396 19.44 11.00 18.15
CA GLY A 396 20.14 9.70 18.06
C GLY A 396 19.24 8.55 17.61
N ILE A 397 18.30 8.84 16.72
CA ILE A 397 17.31 7.87 16.20
C ILE A 397 17.72 7.44 14.79
#